data_9b6201140e012d8f36f47f951af6b0a3
#
_entry.id   9b6201140e012d8f36f47f951af6b0a3
#
_cell.length_a   1.000
_cell.length_b   1.000
_cell.length_c   1.000
_cell.angle_alpha   90.00
_cell.angle_beta   90.00
_cell.angle_gamma   90.00
#
_symmetry.space_group_name_H-M   'P 1'
#
loop_
_entity.id
_entity.type
_entity.pdbx_description
1 polymer ?
#
loop_
_entity_poly.entity_id
_entity_poly.type
_entity_poly.pdbx_seq_one_letter_code
_entity_poly.pdbx_strand_id
1 'polypeptide(L)'
;MPNPSSSASSSASSCQGPSPVCREPAQPAFEGAAPVLDPLAEVRSGDDPATDVFLTGTVFLDIIFTGLDSAPVRGTESWARGMGSSPGGIANMATALARLGLRTSLAAAFGDDMYGEYCWEALSRGEGIDLSQSRVVPGWHSPVTVSMAYEGERTMVSHGHQAPETPRPECPGPARAAVALLEPGKREEWIARAARRGSRVFADVGWDDTGRWDPDDLAGLEHCEAFLPNAEEAMRYTRTDCPRAAARALAERVPLAVVTMGEKGAYAADSRTGETAEVPAINVEALDPTGAGDVFVAAFVTGTLADWPLPDRLAFACLTSALSVQEFGGSLSAPGWVEIAAWWQHLRSYDDQAGDALRRYSFLDGVLPSAARPWPLRRAVPTLGFRGR
;
A
#
# COMPACT_ATOMS: atom_id res chain seq x y z
N MET A 1 31.85 15.16 73.58
CA MET A 1 31.77 16.63 73.43
C MET A 1 33.01 17.08 72.64
N PRO A 2 32.93 18.05 71.76
CA PRO A 2 31.80 18.51 70.96
C PRO A 2 32.04 18.41 69.44
N ASN A 3 30.97 18.53 68.69
CA ASN A 3 30.90 18.79 67.25
C ASN A 3 31.50 20.18 66.89
N PRO A 4 31.99 20.38 65.67
CA PRO A 4 31.22 21.31 64.87
C PRO A 4 31.00 20.88 63.42
N SER A 5 29.82 21.25 62.98
CA SER A 5 29.20 21.39 61.67
C SER A 5 30.12 21.99 60.56
N SER A 6 30.11 21.39 59.36
CA SER A 6 30.36 22.10 58.11
C SER A 6 29.39 21.68 57.04
N SER A 7 28.62 22.67 56.60
CA SER A 7 27.68 22.66 55.51
C SER A 7 28.42 22.44 54.18
N ALA A 8 28.02 21.44 53.40
CA ALA A 8 28.37 21.28 52.02
C ALA A 8 27.12 21.51 51.14
N SER A 9 27.16 22.61 50.41
CA SER A 9 26.19 22.96 49.35
C SER A 9 26.36 22.00 48.18
N SER A 10 25.31 21.20 47.90
CA SER A 10 25.26 20.41 46.68
C SER A 10 24.78 21.27 45.52
N SER A 11 25.66 21.55 44.58
CA SER A 11 25.31 22.10 43.26
C SER A 11 24.71 20.95 42.43
N ALA A 12 23.43 21.02 42.16
CA ALA A 12 22.75 20.15 41.22
C ALA A 12 23.16 20.55 39.79
N SER A 13 23.99 19.72 39.17
CA SER A 13 24.30 19.80 37.73
C SER A 13 23.12 19.22 36.97
N SER A 14 22.35 20.06 36.28
CA SER A 14 21.31 19.65 35.36
C SER A 14 21.93 19.11 34.09
N CYS A 15 21.96 17.79 33.93
CA CYS A 15 22.22 17.15 32.64
C CYS A 15 21.03 17.42 31.70
N GLN A 16 21.13 18.42 30.86
CA GLN A 16 20.28 18.57 29.69
C GLN A 16 20.74 17.52 28.66
N GLY A 17 19.95 16.49 28.44
CA GLY A 17 20.11 15.56 27.34
C GLY A 17 19.90 16.28 25.99
N PRO A 18 20.47 15.78 24.91
CA PRO A 18 20.29 16.38 23.58
C PRO A 18 18.82 16.40 23.21
N SER A 19 18.32 17.57 22.83
CA SER A 19 16.98 17.75 22.28
C SER A 19 16.78 16.85 21.05
N PRO A 20 15.59 16.25 20.85
CA PRO A 20 15.31 15.50 19.64
C PRO A 20 15.53 16.41 18.44
N VAL A 21 16.33 15.94 17.49
CA VAL A 21 16.56 16.62 16.21
C VAL A 21 15.25 16.59 15.45
N CYS A 22 14.45 17.67 15.55
CA CYS A 22 13.37 17.94 14.62
C CYS A 22 14.02 18.14 13.25
N ARG A 23 13.90 17.16 12.36
CA ARG A 23 14.17 17.41 10.93
C ARG A 23 13.15 18.46 10.47
N GLU A 24 13.64 19.49 9.81
CA GLU A 24 12.78 20.52 9.24
C GLU A 24 11.70 19.87 8.36
N PRO A 25 10.46 20.41 8.40
CA PRO A 25 9.41 19.94 7.51
C PRO A 25 9.88 20.05 6.06
N ALA A 26 9.59 19.02 5.26
CA ALA A 26 9.95 18.96 3.85
C ALA A 26 9.59 20.28 3.15
N GLN A 27 10.55 20.88 2.45
CA GLN A 27 10.29 22.05 1.64
C GLN A 27 9.15 21.75 0.65
N PRO A 28 8.25 22.73 0.40
CA PRO A 28 7.14 22.53 -0.51
C PRO A 28 7.65 22.08 -1.90
N ALA A 29 6.84 21.24 -2.54
CA ALA A 29 7.12 20.68 -3.86
C ALA A 29 7.68 21.75 -4.81
N PHE A 30 8.74 21.39 -5.53
CA PHE A 30 9.43 22.26 -6.47
C PHE A 30 8.43 22.97 -7.42
N GLU A 31 8.48 24.28 -7.45
CA GLU A 31 7.85 25.08 -8.48
C GLU A 31 8.38 24.65 -9.86
N GLY A 32 7.50 24.14 -10.74
CA GLY A 32 7.82 23.80 -12.13
C GLY A 32 7.63 22.33 -12.53
N ALA A 33 7.18 21.43 -11.64
CA ALA A 33 6.77 20.09 -12.06
C ALA A 33 5.46 20.17 -12.87
N ALA A 34 5.42 19.53 -14.04
CA ALA A 34 4.17 19.41 -14.77
C ALA A 34 3.10 18.70 -13.91
N PRO A 35 1.83 19.14 -13.98
CA PRO A 35 0.79 18.59 -13.11
C PRO A 35 0.64 17.08 -13.37
N VAL A 36 0.75 16.28 -12.32
CA VAL A 36 0.31 14.88 -12.32
C VAL A 36 -1.19 14.88 -12.57
N LEU A 37 -1.71 13.89 -13.31
CA LEU A 37 -3.15 13.75 -13.47
C LEU A 37 -3.78 13.61 -12.07
N ASP A 38 -4.74 14.48 -11.78
CA ASP A 38 -5.53 14.40 -10.57
C ASP A 38 -6.86 13.69 -10.89
N PRO A 39 -7.04 12.42 -10.46
CA PRO A 39 -8.26 11.68 -10.72
C PRO A 39 -9.48 12.26 -10.00
N LEU A 40 -9.26 13.14 -9.03
CA LEU A 40 -10.30 13.78 -8.23
C LEU A 40 -10.62 15.20 -8.70
N ALA A 41 -10.05 15.68 -9.82
CA ALA A 41 -10.18 17.08 -10.26
C ALA A 41 -11.64 17.53 -10.36
N GLU A 42 -12.55 16.65 -10.83
CA GLU A 42 -13.97 16.95 -11.00
C GLU A 42 -14.78 16.92 -9.68
N VAL A 43 -14.26 16.20 -8.67
CA VAL A 43 -14.95 16.01 -7.38
C VAL A 43 -14.31 16.80 -6.24
N ARG A 44 -13.24 17.56 -6.51
CA ARG A 44 -12.59 18.41 -5.50
C ARG A 44 -13.39 19.68 -5.22
N SER A 45 -13.45 20.04 -3.95
CA SER A 45 -13.98 21.32 -3.48
C SER A 45 -12.93 22.11 -2.67
N GLY A 46 -13.19 23.40 -2.46
CA GLY A 46 -12.29 24.27 -1.68
C GLY A 46 -12.19 23.89 -0.20
N ASP A 47 -13.18 23.17 0.32
CA ASP A 47 -13.25 22.75 1.73
C ASP A 47 -12.66 21.36 1.98
N ASP A 48 -12.09 20.74 0.95
CA ASP A 48 -11.52 19.41 1.05
C ASP A 48 -10.27 19.37 1.93
N PRO A 49 -10.06 18.24 2.64
CA PRO A 49 -8.85 18.05 3.40
C PRO A 49 -7.60 18.07 2.51
N ALA A 50 -6.48 18.51 3.07
CA ALA A 50 -5.19 18.52 2.37
C ALA A 50 -4.71 17.12 1.98
N THR A 51 -5.13 16.09 2.71
CA THR A 51 -4.82 14.67 2.47
C THR A 51 -6.01 13.99 1.82
N ASP A 52 -5.76 13.24 0.74
CA ASP A 52 -6.80 12.40 0.14
C ASP A 52 -6.88 11.05 0.82
N VAL A 53 -5.73 10.40 1.05
CA VAL A 53 -5.68 9.09 1.71
C VAL A 53 -4.64 9.06 2.81
N PHE A 54 -5.05 8.62 3.98
CA PHE A 54 -4.20 8.35 5.12
C PHE A 54 -3.99 6.84 5.31
N LEU A 55 -2.74 6.44 5.59
CA LEU A 55 -2.38 5.06 5.90
C LEU A 55 -1.52 5.00 7.15
N THR A 56 -1.57 3.84 7.84
CA THR A 56 -0.62 3.51 8.90
C THR A 56 -0.32 2.03 8.86
N GLY A 57 0.91 1.67 9.17
CA GLY A 57 1.35 0.27 9.19
C GLY A 57 2.87 0.14 9.22
N THR A 58 3.34 -1.09 9.09
CA THR A 58 4.77 -1.39 9.06
C THR A 58 5.33 -1.21 7.66
N VAL A 59 6.43 -0.46 7.57
CA VAL A 59 7.25 -0.37 6.36
C VAL A 59 8.43 -1.33 6.49
N PHE A 60 8.59 -2.19 5.50
CA PHE A 60 9.74 -3.10 5.37
C PHE A 60 10.71 -2.58 4.32
N LEU A 61 11.98 -2.96 4.43
CA LEU A 61 12.82 -3.03 3.24
C LEU A 61 12.64 -4.42 2.63
N ASP A 62 12.07 -4.50 1.43
CA ASP A 62 11.99 -5.74 0.68
C ASP A 62 13.24 -5.91 -0.17
N ILE A 63 13.91 -7.06 -0.03
CA ILE A 63 15.02 -7.52 -0.87
C ILE A 63 14.48 -8.69 -1.68
N ILE A 64 14.45 -8.54 -2.99
CA ILE A 64 13.81 -9.50 -3.88
C ILE A 64 14.86 -10.16 -4.76
N PHE A 65 14.99 -11.49 -4.66
CA PHE A 65 15.81 -12.31 -5.55
C PHE A 65 14.90 -13.02 -6.56
N THR A 66 15.26 -12.93 -7.84
CA THR A 66 14.52 -13.57 -8.93
C THR A 66 15.44 -14.44 -9.80
N GLY A 67 14.83 -15.43 -10.46
CA GLY A 67 15.56 -16.32 -11.35
C GLY A 67 16.52 -17.26 -10.60
N LEU A 68 16.14 -17.74 -9.43
CA LEU A 68 16.74 -18.90 -8.81
C LEU A 68 16.30 -20.15 -9.58
N ASP A 69 17.21 -21.06 -9.88
CA ASP A 69 16.90 -22.29 -10.63
C ASP A 69 16.14 -23.31 -9.77
N SER A 70 16.28 -23.24 -8.45
CA SER A 70 15.59 -24.09 -7.46
C SER A 70 15.62 -23.43 -6.08
N ALA A 71 14.92 -24.03 -5.13
CA ALA A 71 15.02 -23.65 -3.72
C ALA A 71 16.48 -23.69 -3.24
N PRO A 72 16.91 -22.73 -2.39
CA PRO A 72 18.23 -22.75 -1.77
C PRO A 72 18.47 -24.05 -0.99
N VAL A 73 19.63 -24.68 -1.23
CA VAL A 73 20.00 -25.94 -0.60
C VAL A 73 20.93 -25.70 0.57
N ARG A 74 20.66 -26.38 1.69
CA ARG A 74 21.46 -26.26 2.91
C ARG A 74 22.94 -26.60 2.67
N GLY A 75 23.81 -25.69 3.10
CA GLY A 75 25.27 -25.86 3.00
C GLY A 75 25.85 -25.51 1.62
N THR A 76 25.06 -24.92 0.74
CA THR A 76 25.52 -24.44 -0.57
C THR A 76 25.26 -22.94 -0.73
N GLU A 77 25.84 -22.35 -1.77
CA GLU A 77 25.56 -20.98 -2.20
C GLU A 77 24.73 -21.02 -3.48
N SER A 78 23.58 -20.29 -3.49
CA SER A 78 22.72 -20.14 -4.65
C SER A 78 22.86 -18.75 -5.23
N TRP A 79 22.92 -18.63 -6.55
CA TRP A 79 23.04 -17.36 -7.25
C TRP A 79 21.74 -17.02 -7.98
N ALA A 80 21.09 -15.92 -7.57
CA ALA A 80 19.96 -15.38 -8.29
C ALA A 80 20.41 -14.67 -9.57
N ARG A 81 19.58 -14.65 -10.61
CA ARG A 81 19.84 -13.90 -11.86
C ARG A 81 19.52 -12.43 -11.71
N GLY A 82 18.56 -12.08 -10.88
CA GLY A 82 18.18 -10.72 -10.61
C GLY A 82 18.01 -10.45 -9.11
N MET A 83 18.24 -9.21 -8.73
CA MET A 83 18.04 -8.71 -7.37
C MET A 83 17.52 -7.29 -7.44
N GLY A 84 16.59 -6.96 -6.55
CA GLY A 84 16.14 -5.59 -6.36
C GLY A 84 15.75 -5.34 -4.92
N SER A 85 15.64 -4.08 -4.54
CA SER A 85 15.11 -3.68 -3.24
C SER A 85 14.21 -2.45 -3.34
N SER A 86 13.18 -2.44 -2.53
CA SER A 86 12.17 -1.37 -2.48
C SER A 86 11.54 -1.28 -1.09
N PRO A 87 10.93 -0.16 -0.71
CA PRO A 87 10.02 -0.14 0.43
C PRO A 87 8.88 -1.13 0.21
N GLY A 88 8.49 -1.86 1.25
CA GLY A 88 7.43 -2.87 1.23
C GLY A 88 6.44 -2.69 2.38
N GLY A 89 5.54 -3.68 2.56
CA GLY A 89 4.45 -3.59 3.52
C GLY A 89 3.46 -2.49 3.14
N ILE A 90 3.06 -1.65 4.10
CA ILE A 90 2.10 -0.56 3.84
C ILE A 90 2.61 0.45 2.78
N ALA A 91 3.92 0.47 2.51
CA ALA A 91 4.50 1.31 1.48
C ALA A 91 4.03 0.93 0.06
N ASN A 92 3.63 -0.33 -0.17
CA ASN A 92 3.07 -0.77 -1.45
C ASN A 92 1.82 0.02 -1.80
N MET A 93 0.85 0.08 -0.88
CA MET A 93 -0.38 0.85 -1.06
C MET A 93 -0.11 2.35 -1.15
N ALA A 94 0.75 2.88 -0.26
CA ALA A 94 1.06 4.30 -0.23
C ALA A 94 1.67 4.79 -1.54
N THR A 95 2.62 4.03 -2.09
CA THR A 95 3.26 4.33 -3.38
C THR A 95 2.26 4.26 -4.54
N ALA A 96 1.42 3.23 -4.58
CA ALA A 96 0.42 3.09 -5.63
C ALA A 96 -0.57 4.26 -5.63
N LEU A 97 -1.08 4.67 -4.46
CA LEU A 97 -1.96 5.83 -4.31
C LEU A 97 -1.29 7.12 -4.78
N ALA A 98 -0.04 7.36 -4.37
CA ALA A 98 0.71 8.55 -4.78
C ALA A 98 0.93 8.60 -6.30
N ARG A 99 1.27 7.46 -6.93
CA ARG A 99 1.46 7.34 -8.39
C ARG A 99 0.17 7.50 -9.18
N LEU A 100 -0.98 7.18 -8.56
CA LEU A 100 -2.30 7.45 -9.10
C LEU A 100 -2.77 8.90 -8.86
N GLY A 101 -1.92 9.77 -8.32
CA GLY A 101 -2.17 11.21 -8.21
C GLY A 101 -2.90 11.64 -6.94
N LEU A 102 -3.03 10.76 -5.95
CA LEU A 102 -3.66 11.10 -4.68
C LEU A 102 -2.64 11.68 -3.69
N ARG A 103 -3.06 12.72 -2.95
CA ARG A 103 -2.28 13.29 -1.85
C ARG A 103 -2.27 12.31 -0.68
N THR A 104 -1.19 11.53 -0.59
CA THR A 104 -1.05 10.40 0.31
C THR A 104 -0.22 10.77 1.53
N SER A 105 -0.72 10.47 2.73
CA SER A 105 -0.02 10.62 4.01
C SER A 105 0.14 9.27 4.70
N LEU A 106 1.34 8.99 5.17
CA LEU A 106 1.71 7.74 5.84
C LEU A 106 2.25 8.01 7.24
N ALA A 107 1.71 7.30 8.24
CA ALA A 107 2.24 7.26 9.59
C ALA A 107 2.90 5.90 9.85
N ALA A 108 4.23 5.85 9.85
CA ALA A 108 5.03 4.66 10.06
C ALA A 108 6.27 4.96 10.93
N ALA A 109 6.83 3.89 11.53
CA ALA A 109 8.13 3.96 12.18
C ALA A 109 9.23 3.53 11.19
N PHE A 110 10.35 4.23 11.24
CA PHE A 110 11.57 3.92 10.49
C PHE A 110 12.74 3.80 11.47
N GLY A 111 13.64 2.85 11.26
CA GLY A 111 14.88 2.79 12.03
C GLY A 111 15.83 3.94 11.67
N ASP A 112 16.76 4.22 12.56
CA ASP A 112 17.89 5.13 12.29
C ASP A 112 19.06 4.41 11.58
N ASP A 113 18.75 3.33 10.89
CA ASP A 113 19.67 2.53 10.08
C ASP A 113 19.57 2.87 8.57
N MET A 114 20.48 2.29 7.79
CA MET A 114 20.53 2.50 6.34
C MET A 114 19.24 2.04 5.61
N TYR A 115 18.50 1.09 6.16
CA TYR A 115 17.26 0.57 5.58
C TYR A 115 16.12 1.56 5.78
N GLY A 116 16.02 2.14 6.99
CA GLY A 116 15.06 3.19 7.30
C GLY A 116 15.32 4.46 6.51
N GLU A 117 16.59 4.85 6.38
CA GLU A 117 16.98 6.03 5.57
C GLU A 117 16.60 5.84 4.09
N TYR A 118 16.89 4.68 3.50
CA TYR A 118 16.52 4.38 2.12
C TYR A 118 15.00 4.42 1.91
N CYS A 119 14.23 3.76 2.79
CA CYS A 119 12.78 3.74 2.68
C CYS A 119 12.18 5.15 2.85
N TRP A 120 12.69 5.94 3.81
CA TRP A 120 12.25 7.31 4.03
C TRP A 120 12.47 8.19 2.79
N GLU A 121 13.67 8.17 2.23
CA GLU A 121 14.01 8.96 1.05
C GLU A 121 13.20 8.53 -0.20
N ALA A 122 13.06 7.22 -0.40
CA ALA A 122 12.27 6.69 -1.52
C ALA A 122 10.82 7.14 -1.44
N LEU A 123 10.19 7.07 -0.26
CA LEU A 123 8.79 7.43 -0.08
C LEU A 123 8.56 8.94 -0.08
N SER A 124 9.39 9.70 0.65
CA SER A 124 9.18 11.15 0.78
C SER A 124 9.61 11.92 -0.46
N ARG A 125 10.85 11.75 -0.93
CA ARG A 125 11.39 12.49 -2.07
C ARG A 125 11.11 11.82 -3.40
N GLY A 126 11.16 10.49 -3.43
CA GLY A 126 10.92 9.73 -4.64
C GLY A 126 9.46 9.74 -5.07
N GLU A 127 8.55 9.44 -4.17
CA GLU A 127 7.12 9.30 -4.44
C GLU A 127 6.28 10.49 -3.96
N GLY A 128 6.84 11.42 -3.19
CA GLY A 128 6.13 12.61 -2.71
C GLY A 128 5.09 12.32 -1.62
N ILE A 129 5.25 11.22 -0.90
CA ILE A 129 4.36 10.84 0.20
C ILE A 129 4.65 11.70 1.42
N ASP A 130 3.60 12.25 2.04
CA ASP A 130 3.71 13.00 3.29
C ASP A 130 4.01 12.04 4.45
N LEU A 131 5.24 12.15 4.99
CA LEU A 131 5.70 11.40 6.16
C LEU A 131 5.70 12.24 7.45
N SER A 132 5.01 13.37 7.47
CA SER A 132 5.01 14.28 8.65
C SER A 132 4.48 13.61 9.92
N GLN A 133 3.66 12.57 9.79
CA GLN A 133 3.15 11.76 10.89
C GLN A 133 3.98 10.51 11.16
N SER A 134 5.00 10.26 10.35
CA SER A 134 5.98 9.18 10.55
C SER A 134 7.13 9.65 11.44
N ARG A 135 7.92 8.71 11.95
CA ARG A 135 9.09 9.04 12.76
C ARG A 135 10.24 8.07 12.56
N VAL A 136 11.44 8.60 12.75
CA VAL A 136 12.66 7.81 12.91
C VAL A 136 12.82 7.45 14.38
N VAL A 137 12.99 6.16 14.69
CA VAL A 137 13.12 5.61 16.04
C VAL A 137 14.59 5.28 16.30
N PRO A 138 15.26 6.03 17.22
CA PRO A 138 16.68 5.80 17.50
C PRO A 138 16.94 4.40 18.08
N GLY A 139 17.98 3.73 17.55
CA GLY A 139 18.41 2.41 18.00
C GLY A 139 17.44 1.27 17.67
N TRP A 140 16.40 1.53 16.88
CA TRP A 140 15.50 0.50 16.40
C TRP A 140 15.89 0.06 14.98
N HIS A 141 15.95 -1.25 14.77
CA HIS A 141 16.29 -1.83 13.46
C HIS A 141 15.04 -1.88 12.56
N SER A 142 15.17 -1.33 11.36
CA SER A 142 14.09 -1.37 10.37
C SER A 142 13.76 -2.82 9.98
N PRO A 143 12.47 -3.17 9.83
CA PRO A 143 12.10 -4.49 9.35
C PRO A 143 12.57 -4.75 7.92
N VAL A 144 12.98 -5.99 7.65
CA VAL A 144 13.48 -6.43 6.35
C VAL A 144 12.76 -7.72 5.95
N THR A 145 12.35 -7.81 4.70
CA THR A 145 11.86 -9.04 4.08
C THR A 145 12.76 -9.43 2.92
N VAL A 146 13.19 -10.68 2.88
CA VAL A 146 13.86 -11.27 1.73
C VAL A 146 12.86 -12.17 1.02
N SER A 147 12.54 -11.85 -0.23
CA SER A 147 11.70 -12.63 -1.12
C SER A 147 12.56 -13.39 -2.13
N MET A 148 12.34 -14.67 -2.30
CA MET A 148 13.05 -15.53 -3.22
C MET A 148 12.07 -16.21 -4.17
N ALA A 149 12.19 -15.95 -5.47
CA ALA A 149 11.33 -16.53 -6.49
C ALA A 149 12.03 -17.69 -7.21
N TYR A 150 11.41 -18.88 -7.19
CA TYR A 150 11.85 -20.10 -7.89
C TYR A 150 10.64 -20.99 -8.20
N GLU A 151 10.73 -21.76 -9.27
CA GLU A 151 9.70 -22.76 -9.68
C GLU A 151 8.27 -22.17 -9.82
N GLY A 152 8.17 -20.88 -10.15
CA GLY A 152 6.88 -20.19 -10.30
C GLY A 152 6.22 -19.74 -9.00
N GLU A 153 6.86 -19.99 -7.86
CA GLU A 153 6.40 -19.61 -6.51
C GLU A 153 7.41 -18.70 -5.82
N ARG A 154 7.06 -18.21 -4.65
CA ARG A 154 7.97 -17.41 -3.82
C ARG A 154 8.00 -17.87 -2.38
N THR A 155 9.17 -17.74 -1.79
CA THR A 155 9.37 -17.92 -0.35
C THR A 155 9.89 -16.61 0.25
N MET A 156 9.36 -16.24 1.40
CA MET A 156 9.77 -15.02 2.09
C MET A 156 10.34 -15.34 3.47
N VAL A 157 11.36 -14.58 3.85
CA VAL A 157 11.93 -14.59 5.20
C VAL A 157 11.95 -13.15 5.68
N SER A 158 11.24 -12.87 6.76
CA SER A 158 11.17 -11.54 7.35
C SER A 158 11.87 -11.48 8.69
N HIS A 159 12.49 -10.36 8.98
CA HIS A 159 13.02 -10.03 10.29
C HIS A 159 12.56 -8.62 10.68
N GLY A 160 12.11 -8.48 11.93
CA GLY A 160 11.73 -7.20 12.49
C GLY A 160 11.37 -7.31 13.96
N HIS A 161 11.40 -6.18 14.63
CA HIS A 161 10.94 -6.04 16.01
C HIS A 161 9.77 -5.07 16.04
N GLN A 162 8.84 -5.27 16.97
CA GLN A 162 7.79 -4.27 17.18
C GLN A 162 8.45 -2.93 17.50
N ALA A 163 8.03 -1.88 16.82
CA ALA A 163 8.52 -0.54 17.12
C ALA A 163 8.21 -0.19 18.57
N PRO A 164 9.19 0.36 19.34
CA PRO A 164 9.01 0.68 20.76
C PRO A 164 7.80 1.58 21.03
N GLU A 165 7.50 2.41 20.08
CA GLU A 165 6.32 3.25 20.03
C GLU A 165 5.87 3.32 18.58
N THR A 166 4.85 2.62 18.22
CA THR A 166 4.19 2.83 16.93
C THR A 166 3.68 4.28 16.90
N PRO A 167 3.89 5.02 15.80
CA PRO A 167 3.14 6.25 15.59
C PRO A 167 1.68 5.84 15.56
N ARG A 168 1.01 5.86 16.69
CA ARG A 168 -0.45 5.82 16.68
C ARG A 168 -0.86 7.24 16.35
N PRO A 169 -1.48 7.48 15.21
CA PRO A 169 -2.12 8.74 15.03
C PRO A 169 -3.19 8.81 16.11
N GLU A 170 -2.92 9.54 17.19
CA GLU A 170 -3.97 9.91 18.16
C GLU A 170 -5.14 10.49 17.40
N CYS A 171 -4.85 10.96 16.21
CA CYS A 171 -5.80 11.50 15.27
C CYS A 171 -5.16 11.56 13.88
N PRO A 172 -5.53 10.70 12.92
CA PRO A 172 -5.23 11.06 11.55
C PRO A 172 -5.80 12.44 11.31
N GLY A 173 -5.03 13.32 10.68
CA GLY A 173 -5.56 14.59 10.20
C GLY A 173 -6.80 14.30 9.33
N PRO A 174 -7.62 15.32 9.03
CA PRO A 174 -8.74 15.11 8.14
C PRO A 174 -8.23 14.58 6.80
N ALA A 175 -8.79 13.46 6.37
CA ALA A 175 -8.50 12.81 5.08
C ALA A 175 -9.81 12.35 4.46
N ARG A 176 -9.89 12.34 3.12
CA ARG A 176 -11.08 11.84 2.41
C ARG A 176 -11.28 10.35 2.66
N ALA A 177 -10.19 9.60 2.66
CA ALA A 177 -10.18 8.17 2.95
C ALA A 177 -9.05 7.78 3.89
N ALA A 178 -9.19 6.60 4.49
CA ALA A 178 -8.13 5.92 5.20
C ALA A 178 -8.09 4.45 4.80
N VAL A 179 -6.89 3.87 4.75
CA VAL A 179 -6.72 2.43 4.52
C VAL A 179 -6.15 1.80 5.78
N ALA A 180 -6.81 0.75 6.24
CA ALA A 180 -6.47 0.00 7.44
C ALA A 180 -6.08 -1.43 7.09
N LEU A 181 -4.92 -1.89 7.55
CA LEU A 181 -4.60 -3.31 7.60
C LEU A 181 -5.08 -3.85 8.95
N LEU A 182 -6.04 -4.77 8.89
CA LEU A 182 -6.52 -5.45 10.09
C LEU A 182 -5.51 -6.55 10.47
N GLU A 183 -5.09 -6.55 11.72
CA GLU A 183 -4.14 -7.54 12.23
C GLU A 183 -4.80 -8.43 13.27
N PRO A 184 -4.56 -9.77 13.26
CA PRO A 184 -5.11 -10.69 14.24
C PRO A 184 -4.84 -10.23 15.69
N GLY A 185 -5.89 -10.25 16.51
CA GLY A 185 -5.82 -9.87 17.93
C GLY A 185 -5.66 -8.39 18.22
N LYS A 186 -5.58 -7.52 17.21
CA LYS A 186 -5.50 -6.07 17.40
C LYS A 186 -6.83 -5.39 17.12
N ARG A 187 -7.24 -4.49 18.03
CA ARG A 187 -8.37 -3.59 17.80
C ARG A 187 -7.86 -2.19 17.54
N GLU A 188 -8.06 -1.73 16.33
CA GLU A 188 -7.57 -0.43 15.87
C GLU A 188 -8.62 0.66 16.10
N GLU A 189 -8.66 1.24 17.32
CA GLU A 189 -9.63 2.29 17.68
C GLU A 189 -9.56 3.53 16.75
N TRP A 190 -8.42 3.74 16.07
CA TRP A 190 -8.27 4.85 15.14
C TRP A 190 -9.20 4.72 13.93
N ILE A 191 -9.58 3.49 13.51
CA ILE A 191 -10.52 3.22 12.42
C ILE A 191 -11.87 3.88 12.72
N ALA A 192 -12.43 3.60 13.89
CA ALA A 192 -13.67 4.20 14.34
C ALA A 192 -13.57 5.74 14.46
N ARG A 193 -12.40 6.26 14.86
CA ARG A 193 -12.17 7.72 14.93
C ARG A 193 -12.12 8.35 13.54
N ALA A 194 -11.44 7.71 12.58
CA ALA A 194 -11.38 8.17 11.20
C ALA A 194 -12.78 8.22 10.57
N ALA A 195 -13.55 7.14 10.71
CA ALA A 195 -14.92 7.07 10.20
C ALA A 195 -15.82 8.16 10.80
N ARG A 196 -15.75 8.38 12.14
CA ARG A 196 -16.53 9.45 12.80
C ARG A 196 -16.15 10.87 12.34
N ARG A 197 -14.95 11.06 11.79
CA ARG A 197 -14.48 12.31 11.20
C ARG A 197 -14.82 12.48 9.73
N GLY A 198 -15.54 11.52 9.16
CA GLY A 198 -16.00 11.56 7.78
C GLY A 198 -15.03 10.93 6.77
N SER A 199 -13.93 10.31 7.22
CA SER A 199 -13.09 9.53 6.31
C SER A 199 -13.78 8.24 5.89
N ARG A 200 -13.75 7.94 4.60
CA ARG A 200 -14.18 6.64 4.06
C ARG A 200 -13.08 5.62 4.36
N VAL A 201 -13.38 4.60 5.16
CA VAL A 201 -12.35 3.64 5.58
C VAL A 201 -12.43 2.38 4.74
N PHE A 202 -11.29 1.99 4.18
CA PHE A 202 -11.10 0.75 3.44
C PHE A 202 -10.24 -0.18 4.26
N ALA A 203 -10.66 -1.43 4.40
CA ALA A 203 -9.92 -2.42 5.16
C ALA A 203 -9.35 -3.50 4.24
N ASP A 204 -8.18 -3.97 4.60
CA ASP A 204 -7.55 -5.18 4.09
C ASP A 204 -7.00 -5.99 5.26
N VAL A 205 -6.55 -7.19 5.03
CA VAL A 205 -5.92 -8.05 6.04
C VAL A 205 -4.59 -8.58 5.53
N GLY A 206 -3.71 -8.91 6.47
CA GLY A 206 -2.54 -9.71 6.19
C GLY A 206 -2.81 -11.20 6.39
N TRP A 207 -1.81 -12.01 6.07
CA TRP A 207 -1.83 -13.45 6.34
C TRP A 207 -1.88 -13.71 7.86
N ASP A 208 -2.78 -14.60 8.29
CA ASP A 208 -2.85 -15.04 9.69
C ASP A 208 -1.90 -16.22 9.94
N ASP A 209 -0.72 -15.92 10.52
CA ASP A 209 0.30 -16.91 10.88
C ASP A 209 -0.20 -17.94 11.92
N THR A 210 -1.22 -17.60 12.67
CA THR A 210 -1.80 -18.52 13.67
C THR A 210 -2.66 -19.59 13.01
N GLY A 211 -3.10 -19.37 11.77
CA GLY A 211 -4.00 -20.25 11.02
C GLY A 211 -5.41 -20.36 11.58
N ARG A 212 -5.77 -19.56 12.59
CA ARG A 212 -7.09 -19.60 13.24
C ARG A 212 -8.17 -18.95 12.39
N TRP A 213 -7.83 -17.83 11.73
CA TRP A 213 -8.75 -17.04 10.92
C TRP A 213 -10.04 -16.73 11.70
N ASP A 214 -9.84 -16.12 12.89
CA ASP A 214 -10.92 -15.83 13.80
C ASP A 214 -11.77 -14.66 13.24
N PRO A 215 -13.09 -14.83 13.06
CA PRO A 215 -13.95 -13.72 12.62
C PRO A 215 -13.91 -12.49 13.55
N ASP A 216 -13.50 -12.65 14.80
CA ASP A 216 -13.35 -11.54 15.74
C ASP A 216 -12.13 -10.65 15.41
N ASP A 217 -11.16 -11.15 14.64
CA ASP A 217 -10.05 -10.36 14.11
C ASP A 217 -10.50 -9.33 13.08
N LEU A 218 -11.70 -9.53 12.51
CA LEU A 218 -12.36 -8.57 11.63
C LEU A 218 -13.21 -7.53 12.38
N ALA A 219 -12.98 -7.37 13.68
CA ALA A 219 -13.62 -6.32 14.46
C ALA A 219 -13.16 -4.95 13.92
N GLY A 220 -14.12 -4.05 13.69
CA GLY A 220 -13.87 -2.74 13.08
C GLY A 220 -14.40 -2.63 11.65
N LEU A 221 -14.75 -3.74 10.99
CA LEU A 221 -15.39 -3.69 9.66
C LEU A 221 -16.70 -2.91 9.65
N GLU A 222 -17.41 -2.84 10.77
CA GLU A 222 -18.61 -2.02 10.94
C GLU A 222 -18.35 -0.51 10.77
N HIS A 223 -17.10 -0.10 10.83
CA HIS A 223 -16.67 1.28 10.61
C HIS A 223 -16.09 1.50 9.21
N CYS A 224 -15.97 0.44 8.42
CA CYS A 224 -15.38 0.47 7.10
C CYS A 224 -16.45 0.61 6.00
N GLU A 225 -16.07 1.24 4.92
CA GLU A 225 -16.88 1.30 3.71
C GLU A 225 -16.73 0.04 2.87
N ALA A 226 -15.51 -0.46 2.78
CA ALA A 226 -15.18 -1.67 2.02
C ALA A 226 -14.13 -2.53 2.71
N PHE A 227 -14.18 -3.83 2.42
CA PHE A 227 -13.18 -4.82 2.81
C PHE A 227 -12.70 -5.58 1.57
N LEU A 228 -11.37 -5.67 1.39
CA LEU A 228 -10.77 -6.08 0.12
C LEU A 228 -9.77 -7.26 0.28
N PRO A 229 -10.15 -8.39 0.90
CA PRO A 229 -9.26 -9.53 1.06
C PRO A 229 -9.03 -10.29 -0.25
N ASN A 230 -8.00 -11.15 -0.28
CA ASN A 230 -7.89 -12.14 -1.33
C ASN A 230 -8.85 -13.34 -1.10
N ALA A 231 -8.97 -14.21 -2.12
CA ALA A 231 -9.91 -15.32 -2.11
C ALA A 231 -9.63 -16.31 -0.95
N GLU A 232 -8.37 -16.58 -0.67
CA GLU A 232 -7.99 -17.52 0.39
C GLU A 232 -8.35 -16.95 1.77
N GLU A 233 -7.98 -15.72 2.04
CA GLU A 233 -8.33 -15.00 3.27
C GLU A 233 -9.83 -14.91 3.46
N ALA A 234 -10.56 -14.47 2.42
CA ALA A 234 -12.01 -14.35 2.46
C ALA A 234 -12.70 -15.67 2.79
N MET A 235 -12.31 -16.76 2.11
CA MET A 235 -12.89 -18.09 2.35
C MET A 235 -12.53 -18.62 3.73
N ARG A 236 -11.32 -18.38 4.23
CA ARG A 236 -10.90 -18.80 5.58
C ARG A 236 -11.68 -18.08 6.67
N TYR A 237 -11.82 -16.77 6.61
CA TYR A 237 -12.61 -16.00 7.58
C TYR A 237 -14.10 -16.34 7.57
N THR A 238 -14.66 -16.63 6.40
CA THR A 238 -16.09 -16.93 6.25
C THR A 238 -16.45 -18.42 6.33
N ARG A 239 -15.44 -19.30 6.37
CA ARG A 239 -15.61 -20.75 6.34
C ARG A 239 -16.41 -21.22 5.11
N THR A 240 -16.18 -20.59 3.98
CA THR A 240 -16.78 -20.96 2.68
C THR A 240 -15.71 -21.56 1.76
N ASP A 241 -16.15 -22.24 0.70
CA ASP A 241 -15.31 -22.91 -0.31
C ASP A 241 -15.32 -22.18 -1.68
N CYS A 242 -15.99 -21.03 -1.74
CA CYS A 242 -16.16 -20.26 -2.98
C CYS A 242 -15.96 -18.76 -2.72
N PRO A 243 -15.09 -18.08 -3.49
CA PRO A 243 -14.84 -16.65 -3.31
C PRO A 243 -16.08 -15.76 -3.40
N ARG A 244 -17.03 -16.10 -4.30
CA ARG A 244 -18.30 -15.35 -4.42
C ARG A 244 -19.21 -15.56 -3.21
N ALA A 245 -19.22 -16.75 -2.62
CA ALA A 245 -19.93 -17.02 -1.38
C ALA A 245 -19.28 -16.26 -0.22
N ALA A 246 -17.95 -16.26 -0.15
CA ALA A 246 -17.20 -15.50 0.82
C ALA A 246 -17.50 -13.99 0.74
N ALA A 247 -17.48 -13.41 -0.45
CA ALA A 247 -17.82 -11.99 -0.64
C ALA A 247 -19.23 -11.65 -0.14
N ARG A 248 -20.21 -12.49 -0.42
CA ARG A 248 -21.59 -12.29 0.07
C ARG A 248 -21.68 -12.39 1.60
N ALA A 249 -21.00 -13.35 2.21
CA ALA A 249 -20.95 -13.48 3.66
C ALA A 249 -20.26 -12.29 4.32
N LEU A 250 -19.17 -11.77 3.72
CA LEU A 250 -18.48 -10.56 4.19
C LEU A 250 -19.35 -9.32 4.03
N ALA A 251 -20.19 -9.24 2.98
CA ALA A 251 -21.13 -8.13 2.76
C ALA A 251 -22.23 -8.04 3.84
N GLU A 252 -22.40 -9.06 4.70
CA GLU A 252 -23.23 -8.98 5.90
C GLU A 252 -22.56 -8.18 7.04
N ARG A 253 -21.21 -7.97 6.96
CA ARG A 253 -20.41 -7.32 7.98
C ARG A 253 -19.86 -5.95 7.57
N VAL A 254 -19.76 -5.71 6.26
CA VAL A 254 -19.25 -4.47 5.68
C VAL A 254 -20.13 -4.08 4.50
N PRO A 255 -20.37 -2.78 4.24
CA PRO A 255 -21.21 -2.34 3.13
C PRO A 255 -20.78 -2.87 1.76
N LEU A 256 -19.48 -2.98 1.50
CA LEU A 256 -18.94 -3.45 0.24
C LEU A 256 -17.80 -4.47 0.49
N ALA A 257 -18.01 -5.70 0.07
CA ALA A 257 -16.99 -6.75 0.09
C ALA A 257 -16.42 -6.95 -1.32
N VAL A 258 -15.10 -6.87 -1.45
CA VAL A 258 -14.37 -7.04 -2.73
C VAL A 258 -13.36 -8.15 -2.54
N VAL A 259 -13.48 -9.25 -3.29
CA VAL A 259 -12.58 -10.40 -3.18
C VAL A 259 -11.74 -10.51 -4.43
N THR A 260 -10.41 -10.42 -4.28
CA THR A 260 -9.47 -10.65 -5.36
C THR A 260 -9.24 -12.14 -5.56
N MET A 261 -9.17 -12.60 -6.82
CA MET A 261 -9.09 -14.03 -7.17
C MET A 261 -7.87 -14.35 -8.05
N GLY A 262 -6.81 -13.55 -7.93
CA GLY A 262 -5.58 -13.67 -8.70
C GLY A 262 -5.85 -13.62 -10.22
N GLU A 263 -5.38 -14.61 -10.96
CA GLU A 263 -5.56 -14.72 -12.42
C GLU A 263 -7.04 -14.83 -12.88
N LYS A 264 -7.97 -15.02 -11.95
CA LYS A 264 -9.41 -15.05 -12.24
C LYS A 264 -10.07 -13.67 -12.14
N GLY A 265 -9.33 -12.66 -11.66
CA GLY A 265 -9.84 -11.30 -11.51
C GLY A 265 -10.39 -10.97 -10.14
N ALA A 266 -11.54 -10.31 -10.06
CA ALA A 266 -12.14 -9.89 -8.80
C ALA A 266 -13.65 -9.92 -8.83
N TYR A 267 -14.26 -10.12 -7.66
CA TYR A 267 -15.70 -10.11 -7.45
C TYR A 267 -16.06 -9.17 -6.29
N ALA A 268 -17.11 -8.38 -6.46
CA ALA A 268 -17.64 -7.48 -5.44
C ALA A 268 -19.12 -7.73 -5.15
N ALA A 269 -19.53 -7.50 -3.90
CA ALA A 269 -20.90 -7.52 -3.44
C ALA A 269 -21.15 -6.28 -2.55
N ASP A 270 -22.07 -5.41 -2.98
CA ASP A 270 -22.52 -4.22 -2.24
C ASP A 270 -23.86 -4.54 -1.56
N SER A 271 -23.86 -4.60 -0.23
CA SER A 271 -25.07 -4.89 0.56
C SER A 271 -26.05 -3.72 0.64
N ARG A 272 -25.60 -2.48 0.37
CA ARG A 272 -26.45 -1.29 0.38
C ARG A 272 -27.38 -1.22 -0.85
N THR A 273 -26.83 -1.63 -1.99
CA THR A 273 -27.54 -1.53 -3.28
C THR A 273 -28.06 -2.90 -3.77
N GLY A 274 -27.47 -3.99 -3.25
CA GLY A 274 -27.66 -5.33 -3.78
C GLY A 274 -26.88 -5.59 -5.08
N GLU A 275 -26.08 -4.62 -5.53
CA GLU A 275 -25.25 -4.74 -6.73
C GLU A 275 -24.14 -5.77 -6.53
N THR A 276 -23.87 -6.53 -7.57
CA THR A 276 -22.67 -7.38 -7.65
C THR A 276 -21.96 -7.09 -8.96
N ALA A 277 -20.63 -7.10 -8.91
CA ALA A 277 -19.80 -6.93 -10.09
C ALA A 277 -18.70 -7.98 -10.12
N GLU A 278 -18.35 -8.43 -11.31
CA GLU A 278 -17.26 -9.37 -11.52
C GLU A 278 -16.45 -8.94 -12.75
N VAL A 279 -15.14 -8.87 -12.58
CA VAL A 279 -14.21 -8.48 -13.65
C VAL A 279 -13.13 -9.55 -13.75
N PRO A 280 -12.92 -10.15 -14.93
CA PRO A 280 -11.81 -11.07 -15.15
C PRO A 280 -10.48 -10.34 -15.11
N ALA A 281 -9.41 -11.03 -14.71
CA ALA A 281 -8.05 -10.50 -14.78
C ALA A 281 -7.64 -10.24 -16.23
N ILE A 282 -6.67 -9.34 -16.39
CA ILE A 282 -5.94 -9.20 -17.65
C ILE A 282 -4.85 -10.27 -17.66
N ASN A 283 -4.81 -11.04 -18.73
CA ASN A 283 -3.79 -12.08 -18.90
C ASN A 283 -2.44 -11.43 -19.22
N VAL A 284 -1.49 -11.57 -18.31
CA VAL A 284 -0.12 -11.04 -18.42
C VAL A 284 0.89 -12.07 -17.96
N GLU A 285 2.11 -11.95 -18.43
CA GLU A 285 3.23 -12.72 -17.88
C GLU A 285 3.71 -12.02 -16.61
N ALA A 286 3.51 -12.67 -15.45
CA ALA A 286 3.90 -12.12 -14.18
C ALA A 286 5.40 -12.33 -13.92
N LEU A 287 6.12 -11.24 -13.65
CA LEU A 287 7.52 -11.24 -13.25
C LEU A 287 7.65 -11.29 -11.73
N ASP A 288 6.91 -10.42 -11.04
CA ASP A 288 6.91 -10.31 -9.57
C ASP A 288 5.51 -9.98 -9.05
N PRO A 289 4.79 -10.93 -8.39
CA PRO A 289 3.46 -10.69 -7.86
C PRO A 289 3.46 -9.94 -6.51
N THR A 290 4.63 -9.50 -6.00
CA THR A 290 4.73 -8.80 -4.72
C THR A 290 3.99 -7.47 -4.77
N GLY A 291 3.09 -7.24 -3.81
CA GLY A 291 2.32 -6.00 -3.72
C GLY A 291 1.14 -5.87 -4.69
N ALA A 292 0.84 -6.90 -5.50
CA ALA A 292 -0.27 -6.85 -6.47
C ALA A 292 -1.63 -6.57 -5.81
N GLY A 293 -1.89 -7.17 -4.62
CA GLY A 293 -3.08 -6.91 -3.81
C GLY A 293 -3.12 -5.46 -3.32
N ASP A 294 -1.99 -4.97 -2.82
CA ASP A 294 -1.85 -3.58 -2.36
C ASP A 294 -2.15 -2.57 -3.46
N VAL A 295 -1.63 -2.83 -4.67
CA VAL A 295 -1.89 -1.99 -5.86
C VAL A 295 -3.36 -2.06 -6.26
N PHE A 296 -3.99 -3.24 -6.17
CA PHE A 296 -5.42 -3.41 -6.40
C PHE A 296 -6.24 -2.56 -5.44
N VAL A 297 -5.95 -2.63 -4.12
CA VAL A 297 -6.64 -1.83 -3.10
C VAL A 297 -6.47 -0.34 -3.38
N ALA A 298 -5.26 0.13 -3.67
CA ALA A 298 -4.97 1.53 -3.97
C ALA A 298 -5.79 2.05 -5.17
N ALA A 299 -5.85 1.27 -6.25
CA ALA A 299 -6.61 1.62 -7.43
C ALA A 299 -8.13 1.60 -7.19
N PHE A 300 -8.62 0.63 -6.41
CA PHE A 300 -10.04 0.57 -6.03
C PHE A 300 -10.44 1.78 -5.18
N VAL A 301 -9.60 2.17 -4.22
CA VAL A 301 -9.78 3.40 -3.42
C VAL A 301 -9.81 4.63 -4.34
N THR A 302 -8.89 4.73 -5.29
CA THR A 302 -8.82 5.83 -6.24
C THR A 302 -10.13 5.97 -7.03
N GLY A 303 -10.60 4.88 -7.66
CA GLY A 303 -11.87 4.90 -8.40
C GLY A 303 -13.10 5.16 -7.52
N THR A 304 -13.03 4.74 -6.25
CA THR A 304 -14.09 5.02 -5.28
C THR A 304 -14.14 6.50 -4.89
N LEU A 305 -12.99 7.14 -4.68
CA LEU A 305 -12.91 8.58 -4.39
C LEU A 305 -13.27 9.45 -5.60
N ALA A 306 -13.03 8.95 -6.81
CA ALA A 306 -13.43 9.58 -8.07
C ALA A 306 -14.90 9.33 -8.44
N ASP A 307 -15.64 8.64 -7.57
CA ASP A 307 -17.07 8.31 -7.75
C ASP A 307 -17.40 7.51 -9.02
N TRP A 308 -16.48 6.63 -9.44
CA TRP A 308 -16.73 5.76 -10.59
C TRP A 308 -17.72 4.64 -10.27
N PRO A 309 -18.46 4.12 -11.29
CA PRO A 309 -19.29 2.94 -11.13
C PRO A 309 -18.52 1.72 -10.62
N LEU A 310 -19.16 0.86 -9.83
CA LEU A 310 -18.51 -0.31 -9.22
C LEU A 310 -17.78 -1.21 -10.24
N PRO A 311 -18.33 -1.52 -11.43
CA PRO A 311 -17.60 -2.29 -12.45
C PRO A 311 -16.31 -1.61 -12.92
N ASP A 312 -16.31 -0.26 -13.06
CA ASP A 312 -15.14 0.50 -13.53
C ASP A 312 -14.06 0.54 -12.43
N ARG A 313 -14.44 0.65 -11.15
CA ARG A 313 -13.51 0.54 -10.01
C ARG A 313 -12.79 -0.80 -10.02
N LEU A 314 -13.54 -1.89 -10.20
CA LEU A 314 -12.98 -3.25 -10.27
C LEU A 314 -12.07 -3.43 -11.49
N ALA A 315 -12.52 -2.96 -12.66
CA ALA A 315 -11.73 -3.03 -13.89
C ALA A 315 -10.41 -2.27 -13.74
N PHE A 316 -10.45 -1.07 -13.20
CA PHE A 316 -9.25 -0.26 -12.96
C PHE A 316 -8.30 -0.93 -11.98
N ALA A 317 -8.81 -1.49 -10.89
CA ALA A 317 -8.01 -2.22 -9.91
C ALA A 317 -7.38 -3.49 -10.50
N CYS A 318 -8.10 -4.25 -11.33
CA CYS A 318 -7.54 -5.39 -12.05
C CYS A 318 -6.46 -4.96 -13.05
N LEU A 319 -6.63 -3.85 -13.75
CA LEU A 319 -5.66 -3.31 -14.70
C LEU A 319 -4.37 -2.90 -13.99
N THR A 320 -4.46 -2.09 -12.96
CA THR A 320 -3.27 -1.59 -12.27
C THR A 320 -2.49 -2.71 -11.59
N SER A 321 -3.18 -3.69 -10.99
CA SER A 321 -2.57 -4.90 -10.45
C SER A 321 -1.89 -5.74 -11.54
N ALA A 322 -2.52 -5.91 -12.72
CA ALA A 322 -1.91 -6.64 -13.84
C ALA A 322 -0.67 -5.93 -14.40
N LEU A 323 -0.65 -4.60 -14.42
CA LEU A 323 0.53 -3.84 -14.83
C LEU A 323 1.66 -3.96 -13.81
N SER A 324 1.36 -3.95 -12.51
CA SER A 324 2.38 -4.02 -11.47
C SER A 324 3.14 -5.34 -11.47
N VAL A 325 2.47 -6.47 -11.72
CA VAL A 325 3.12 -7.79 -11.69
C VAL A 325 4.08 -8.04 -12.88
N GLN A 326 4.05 -7.21 -13.90
CA GLN A 326 4.96 -7.27 -15.05
C GLN A 326 6.30 -6.56 -14.79
N GLU A 327 6.37 -5.80 -13.71
CA GLU A 327 7.55 -5.05 -13.31
C GLU A 327 8.16 -5.67 -12.05
N PHE A 328 9.38 -5.23 -11.74
CA PHE A 328 10.13 -5.74 -10.61
C PHE A 328 10.21 -4.70 -9.49
N GLY A 329 9.98 -5.11 -8.23
CA GLY A 329 10.27 -4.25 -7.09
C GLY A 329 9.10 -3.86 -6.20
N GLY A 330 8.13 -4.73 -5.98
CA GLY A 330 7.09 -4.53 -4.97
C GLY A 330 6.38 -3.18 -5.10
N SER A 331 6.54 -2.27 -4.11
CA SER A 331 5.90 -0.95 -4.16
C SER A 331 6.29 -0.14 -5.39
N LEU A 332 7.56 -0.23 -5.79
CA LEU A 332 8.09 0.56 -6.91
C LEU A 332 7.73 -0.02 -8.29
N SER A 333 7.05 -1.17 -8.34
CA SER A 333 6.44 -1.70 -9.56
C SER A 333 5.04 -1.15 -9.84
N ALA A 334 4.42 -0.47 -8.88
CA ALA A 334 3.08 0.10 -9.06
C ALA A 334 3.05 1.06 -10.27
N PRO A 335 2.05 0.91 -11.19
CA PRO A 335 1.94 1.78 -12.35
C PRO A 335 1.44 3.17 -11.94
N GLY A 336 1.74 4.15 -12.79
CA GLY A 336 1.07 5.44 -12.77
C GLY A 336 0.27 5.65 -14.05
N TRP A 337 -0.23 6.87 -14.24
CA TRP A 337 -1.09 7.19 -15.37
C TRP A 337 -0.39 7.07 -16.73
N VAL A 338 0.94 7.16 -16.79
CA VAL A 338 1.71 6.98 -18.02
C VAL A 338 1.63 5.53 -18.51
N GLU A 339 1.83 4.56 -17.63
CA GLU A 339 1.75 3.13 -17.95
C GLU A 339 0.32 2.73 -18.29
N ILE A 340 -0.66 3.23 -17.53
CA ILE A 340 -2.09 3.02 -17.80
C ILE A 340 -2.48 3.57 -19.17
N ALA A 341 -2.05 4.79 -19.50
CA ALA A 341 -2.32 5.40 -20.79
C ALA A 341 -1.66 4.64 -21.95
N ALA A 342 -0.41 4.22 -21.77
CA ALA A 342 0.32 3.43 -22.77
C ALA A 342 -0.38 2.08 -23.04
N TRP A 343 -0.80 1.38 -21.97
CA TRP A 343 -1.56 0.14 -22.09
C TRP A 343 -2.88 0.36 -22.83
N TRP A 344 -3.64 1.42 -22.49
CA TRP A 344 -4.91 1.72 -23.15
C TRP A 344 -4.74 2.06 -24.63
N GLN A 345 -3.72 2.85 -24.98
CA GLN A 345 -3.39 3.16 -26.38
C GLN A 345 -2.99 1.90 -27.15
N HIS A 346 -2.21 1.00 -26.53
CA HIS A 346 -1.83 -0.26 -27.15
C HIS A 346 -3.06 -1.13 -27.43
N LEU A 347 -3.93 -1.33 -26.44
CA LEU A 347 -5.17 -2.11 -26.60
C LEU A 347 -6.04 -1.59 -27.74
N ARG A 348 -6.19 -0.27 -27.85
CA ARG A 348 -6.98 0.37 -28.91
C ARG A 348 -6.39 0.25 -30.32
N SER A 349 -5.08 0.08 -30.42
CA SER A 349 -4.36 0.15 -31.70
C SER A 349 -4.07 -1.21 -32.30
N TYR A 350 -3.95 -2.26 -31.50
CA TYR A 350 -3.36 -3.52 -31.95
C TYR A 350 -4.20 -4.77 -31.70
N ASP A 351 -5.32 -4.67 -31.00
CA ASP A 351 -6.10 -5.85 -30.65
C ASP A 351 -7.47 -5.85 -31.31
N ASP A 352 -7.55 -6.43 -32.52
CA ASP A 352 -8.81 -6.64 -33.25
C ASP A 352 -9.77 -7.59 -32.53
N GLN A 353 -9.31 -8.36 -31.53
CA GLN A 353 -10.13 -9.31 -30.75
C GLN A 353 -10.49 -8.78 -29.35
N ALA A 354 -10.03 -7.59 -28.99
CA ALA A 354 -10.22 -6.98 -27.69
C ALA A 354 -11.63 -6.41 -27.42
N GLY A 355 -12.63 -6.73 -28.21
CA GLY A 355 -13.95 -6.10 -28.13
C GLY A 355 -14.57 -6.02 -26.72
N ASP A 356 -14.41 -7.06 -25.90
CA ASP A 356 -14.88 -7.06 -24.51
C ASP A 356 -14.01 -6.20 -23.60
N ALA A 357 -12.68 -6.24 -23.79
CA ALA A 357 -11.76 -5.43 -23.03
C ALA A 357 -11.91 -3.93 -23.41
N LEU A 358 -12.05 -3.61 -24.69
CA LEU A 358 -12.31 -2.24 -25.16
C LEU A 358 -13.57 -1.65 -24.51
N ARG A 359 -14.66 -2.42 -24.45
CA ARG A 359 -15.89 -1.98 -23.76
C ARG A 359 -15.67 -1.76 -22.28
N ARG A 360 -15.02 -2.73 -21.60
CA ARG A 360 -14.78 -2.70 -20.15
C ARG A 360 -13.93 -1.52 -19.72
N TYR A 361 -12.93 -1.14 -20.51
CA TYR A 361 -12.00 -0.08 -20.17
C TYR A 361 -12.29 1.25 -20.88
N SER A 362 -13.43 1.37 -21.60
CA SER A 362 -13.78 2.61 -22.34
C SER A 362 -13.93 3.84 -21.44
N PHE A 363 -14.21 3.66 -20.15
CA PHE A 363 -14.27 4.77 -19.18
C PHE A 363 -12.93 5.52 -19.08
N LEU A 364 -11.80 4.88 -19.42
CA LEU A 364 -10.49 5.53 -19.45
C LEU A 364 -10.41 6.69 -20.45
N ASP A 365 -11.23 6.70 -21.49
CA ASP A 365 -11.30 7.83 -22.41
C ASP A 365 -11.79 9.13 -21.74
N GLY A 366 -12.62 9.01 -20.71
CA GLY A 366 -13.08 10.14 -19.90
C GLY A 366 -12.06 10.60 -18.85
N VAL A 367 -11.18 9.69 -18.43
CA VAL A 367 -10.20 9.96 -17.35
C VAL A 367 -8.87 10.45 -17.92
N LEU A 368 -8.40 9.80 -19.00
CA LEU A 368 -7.11 10.10 -19.59
C LEU A 368 -7.21 11.34 -20.48
N PRO A 369 -6.28 12.30 -20.40
CA PRO A 369 -6.27 13.46 -21.27
C PRO A 369 -6.08 13.01 -22.73
N SER A 370 -6.75 13.72 -23.64
CA SER A 370 -6.76 13.43 -25.09
C SER A 370 -5.40 13.56 -25.77
N ALA A 371 -4.43 14.21 -25.14
CA ALA A 371 -3.05 14.30 -25.61
C ALA A 371 -2.12 13.67 -24.58
N ALA A 372 -1.38 12.64 -24.99
CA ALA A 372 -0.30 12.08 -24.20
C ALA A 372 0.77 13.16 -23.97
N ARG A 373 0.69 13.87 -22.84
CA ARG A 373 1.80 14.67 -22.36
C ARG A 373 2.68 13.75 -21.52
N PRO A 374 4.00 13.67 -21.80
CA PRO A 374 4.90 12.98 -20.90
C PRO A 374 4.86 13.71 -19.56
N TRP A 375 4.31 13.07 -18.54
CA TRP A 375 4.39 13.58 -17.17
C TRP A 375 5.78 13.27 -16.62
N PRO A 376 6.55 14.26 -16.21
CA PRO A 376 7.77 13.99 -15.47
C PRO A 376 7.38 13.51 -14.06
N LEU A 377 7.18 12.21 -13.92
CA LEU A 377 7.01 11.60 -12.63
C LEU A 377 8.37 11.53 -11.95
N ARG A 378 8.49 12.15 -10.78
CA ARG A 378 9.52 11.80 -9.84
C ARG A 378 9.12 10.44 -9.27
N ARG A 379 9.88 9.42 -9.61
CA ARG A 379 9.68 8.08 -9.09
C ARG A 379 10.95 7.62 -8.43
N ALA A 380 10.82 7.04 -7.25
CA ALA A 380 11.85 6.20 -6.74
C ALA A 380 12.03 5.02 -7.72
N VAL A 381 13.27 4.60 -7.90
CA VAL A 381 13.60 3.45 -8.75
C VAL A 381 14.10 2.35 -7.83
N PRO A 382 13.59 1.11 -7.93
CA PRO A 382 14.15 0.00 -7.16
C PRO A 382 15.63 -0.16 -7.50
N THR A 383 16.42 -0.58 -6.52
CA THR A 383 17.80 -0.96 -6.81
C THR A 383 17.77 -2.27 -7.56
N LEU A 384 18.15 -2.28 -8.82
CA LEU A 384 18.10 -3.46 -9.68
C LEU A 384 19.49 -3.90 -10.05
N GLY A 385 19.74 -5.20 -9.94
CA GLY A 385 20.95 -5.84 -10.42
C GLY A 385 20.61 -7.11 -11.18
N PHE A 386 21.14 -7.25 -12.40
CA PHE A 386 20.99 -8.46 -13.20
C PHE A 386 22.37 -9.03 -13.55
N ARG A 387 22.53 -10.34 -13.36
CA ARG A 387 23.72 -11.04 -13.82
C ARG A 387 23.60 -11.19 -15.34
N GLY A 388 24.57 -10.67 -16.08
CA GLY A 388 24.67 -10.87 -17.52
C GLY A 388 24.67 -12.38 -17.85
N ARG A 389 24.05 -12.73 -18.98
CA ARG A 389 24.05 -14.10 -19.51
C ARG A 389 25.44 -14.50 -19.95
#